data_40a72264f56c3578fec9aff780734cb9
#
_entry.id   40a72264f56c3578fec9aff780734cb9
#
_cell.length_a   1.000
_cell.length_b   1.000
_cell.length_c   1.000
_cell.angle_alpha   90.00
_cell.angle_beta   90.00
_cell.angle_gamma   90.00
#
_symmetry.space_group_name_H-M   'P 1'
#
loop_
_entity.id
_entity.type
_entity.pdbx_description
1 polymer ?
#
loop_
_entity_poly.entity_id
_entity_poly.type
_entity_poly.pdbx_seq_one_letter_code
_entity_poly.pdbx_strand_id
1 'polypeptide(L)'
;MSSQRRVTGLRKKLAMVLAIAFILLMWQIAAWSLPDFLMPGVPTVLARLWGDIQTPAFRVALWGSLTRLGGGYGAALLLGIGFGLIGAVLFFFREVLKSAIVILQSIPSIAWVPLFLILMGFGNLPIIVVVAIAAFFPAALSVMNATESVQQVHVSAARVMGASRWSLLRRVYLPAVMPELITGAQLAFGNAWRALISAEMLVGFGKGLGRTLSYAGETADMVGVMTNILAIAILAALIDQVILENLKHRLLRYQYV
;
A
#
# COMPACT_ATOMS: atom_id res chain seq x y z
N MET A 1 -17.16 -27.68 -12.81
CA MET A 1 -16.69 -26.43 -12.14
C MET A 1 -15.20 -26.11 -12.33
N SER A 2 -14.31 -27.07 -12.61
CA SER A 2 -12.86 -26.84 -12.77
C SER A 2 -12.46 -26.11 -14.07
N SER A 3 -13.16 -26.31 -15.18
CA SER A 3 -12.83 -25.72 -16.49
C SER A 3 -13.12 -24.20 -16.55
N GLN A 4 -14.22 -23.75 -15.99
CA GLN A 4 -14.56 -22.32 -15.94
C GLN A 4 -13.59 -21.50 -15.10
N ARG A 5 -13.08 -22.03 -13.99
CA ARG A 5 -12.05 -21.35 -13.16
C ARG A 5 -10.71 -21.22 -13.89
N ARG A 6 -10.31 -22.21 -14.70
CA ARG A 6 -9.09 -22.14 -15.52
C ARG A 6 -9.19 -21.10 -16.64
N VAL A 7 -10.35 -21.02 -17.31
CA VAL A 7 -10.60 -20.06 -18.40
C VAL A 7 -10.59 -18.61 -17.87
N THR A 8 -11.19 -18.35 -16.70
CA THR A 8 -11.18 -17.03 -16.06
C THR A 8 -9.76 -16.62 -15.62
N GLY A 9 -8.96 -17.54 -15.13
CA GLY A 9 -7.56 -17.29 -14.75
C GLY A 9 -6.67 -16.95 -15.94
N LEU A 10 -6.83 -17.67 -17.06
CA LEU A 10 -6.08 -17.43 -18.28
C LEU A 10 -6.45 -16.06 -18.91
N ARG A 11 -7.74 -15.74 -18.97
CA ARG A 11 -8.23 -14.44 -19.45
C ARG A 11 -7.69 -13.27 -18.63
N LYS A 12 -7.64 -13.38 -17.31
CA LYS A 12 -7.05 -12.34 -16.43
C LYS A 12 -5.55 -12.15 -16.68
N LYS A 13 -4.79 -13.23 -16.82
CA LYS A 13 -3.36 -13.14 -17.15
C LYS A 13 -3.12 -12.52 -18.52
N LEU A 14 -3.92 -12.94 -19.52
CA LEU A 14 -3.85 -12.37 -20.88
C LEU A 14 -4.18 -10.86 -20.87
N ALA A 15 -5.24 -10.46 -20.17
CA ALA A 15 -5.62 -9.05 -20.04
C ALA A 15 -4.49 -8.22 -19.36
N MET A 16 -3.84 -8.76 -18.33
CA MET A 16 -2.70 -8.10 -17.68
C MET A 16 -1.51 -7.95 -18.63
N VAL A 17 -1.16 -9.00 -19.38
CA VAL A 17 -0.07 -8.95 -20.37
C VAL A 17 -0.39 -7.93 -21.48
N LEU A 18 -1.61 -7.93 -21.98
CA LEU A 18 -2.05 -6.96 -23.00
C LEU A 18 -2.02 -5.52 -22.48
N ALA A 19 -2.43 -5.29 -21.22
CA ALA A 19 -2.36 -3.97 -20.61
C ALA A 19 -0.91 -3.48 -20.47
N ILE A 20 0.01 -4.34 -20.00
CA ILE A 20 1.44 -4.01 -19.92
C ILE A 20 2.02 -3.73 -21.30
N ALA A 21 1.73 -4.59 -22.28
CA ALA A 21 2.20 -4.40 -23.66
C ALA A 21 1.67 -3.10 -24.27
N PHE A 22 0.41 -2.76 -24.02
CA PHE A 22 -0.19 -1.50 -24.46
C PHE A 22 0.50 -0.29 -23.85
N ILE A 23 0.76 -0.30 -22.54
CA ILE A 23 1.46 0.80 -21.82
C ILE A 23 2.88 0.97 -22.38
N LEU A 24 3.63 -0.12 -22.56
CA LEU A 24 4.99 -0.09 -23.12
C LEU A 24 5.00 0.39 -24.56
N LEU A 25 4.01 -0.01 -25.37
CA LEU A 25 3.86 0.45 -26.75
C LEU A 25 3.59 1.94 -26.81
N MET A 26 2.65 2.43 -25.99
CA MET A 26 2.33 3.87 -25.91
C MET A 26 3.55 4.68 -25.47
N TRP A 27 4.31 4.19 -24.49
CA TRP A 27 5.56 4.81 -24.09
C TRP A 27 6.57 4.84 -25.23
N GLN A 28 6.78 3.70 -25.94
CA GLN A 28 7.75 3.63 -27.03
C GLN A 28 7.35 4.55 -28.21
N ILE A 29 6.05 4.66 -28.54
CA ILE A 29 5.56 5.59 -29.56
C ILE A 29 5.86 7.04 -29.14
N ALA A 30 5.61 7.39 -27.87
CA ALA A 30 5.95 8.73 -27.35
C ALA A 30 7.46 9.01 -27.44
N ALA A 31 8.30 8.00 -27.12
CA ALA A 31 9.75 8.10 -27.22
C ALA A 31 10.24 8.31 -28.65
N TRP A 32 9.59 7.76 -29.66
CA TRP A 32 9.92 8.03 -31.06
C TRP A 32 9.54 9.42 -31.54
N SER A 33 8.57 10.06 -30.86
CA SER A 33 8.06 11.38 -31.22
C SER A 33 8.79 12.53 -30.52
N LEU A 34 9.62 12.24 -29.51
CA LEU A 34 10.31 13.19 -28.68
C LEU A 34 11.83 12.93 -28.70
N PRO A 35 12.66 13.96 -28.47
CA PRO A 35 14.10 13.76 -28.26
C PRO A 35 14.42 12.83 -27.10
N ASP A 36 15.47 12.02 -27.23
CA ASP A 36 15.88 11.01 -26.22
C ASP A 36 16.14 11.61 -24.82
N PHE A 37 16.58 12.87 -24.75
CA PHE A 37 16.81 13.56 -23.49
C PHE A 37 15.51 13.97 -22.76
N LEU A 38 14.36 13.99 -23.45
CA LEU A 38 13.04 14.26 -22.86
C LEU A 38 12.27 12.97 -22.60
N MET A 39 12.35 12.01 -23.50
CA MET A 39 11.61 10.75 -23.40
C MET A 39 12.48 9.57 -23.88
N PRO A 40 13.28 8.98 -22.98
CA PRO A 40 14.09 7.81 -23.32
C PRO A 40 13.24 6.61 -23.68
N GLY A 41 13.68 5.85 -24.67
CA GLY A 41 13.01 4.64 -25.13
C GLY A 41 13.03 3.52 -24.09
N VAL A 42 12.05 2.61 -24.22
CA VAL A 42 11.90 1.45 -23.30
C VAL A 42 13.17 0.61 -23.20
N PRO A 43 13.90 0.26 -24.32
CA PRO A 43 15.13 -0.54 -24.21
C PRO A 43 16.22 0.14 -23.39
N THR A 44 16.40 1.45 -23.54
CA THR A 44 17.41 2.23 -22.81
C THR A 44 17.14 2.20 -21.31
N VAL A 45 15.86 2.40 -20.91
CA VAL A 45 15.45 2.39 -19.51
C VAL A 45 15.57 0.99 -18.90
N LEU A 46 15.21 -0.06 -19.63
CA LEU A 46 15.38 -1.45 -19.16
C LEU A 46 16.84 -1.84 -18.99
N ALA A 47 17.72 -1.43 -19.93
CA ALA A 47 19.16 -1.67 -19.82
C ALA A 47 19.76 -0.95 -18.60
N ARG A 48 19.37 0.31 -18.36
CA ARG A 48 19.78 1.06 -17.17
C ARG A 48 19.27 0.40 -15.89
N LEU A 49 17.99 0.00 -15.84
CA LEU A 49 17.40 -0.69 -14.69
C LEU A 49 18.17 -1.97 -14.35
N TRP A 50 18.50 -2.77 -15.37
CA TRP A 50 19.30 -3.98 -15.18
C TRP A 50 20.67 -3.70 -14.59
N GLY A 51 21.34 -2.65 -15.05
CA GLY A 51 22.61 -2.19 -14.48
C GLY A 51 22.46 -1.72 -13.03
N ASP A 52 21.45 -0.86 -12.76
CA ASP A 52 21.24 -0.25 -11.44
C ASP A 52 20.92 -1.29 -10.36
N ILE A 53 20.10 -2.30 -10.65
CA ILE A 53 19.76 -3.39 -9.70
C ILE A 53 21.01 -4.13 -9.18
N GLN A 54 22.06 -4.22 -9.99
CA GLN A 54 23.29 -4.90 -9.60
C GLN A 54 24.17 -4.03 -8.69
N THR A 55 23.91 -2.74 -8.59
CA THR A 55 24.72 -1.82 -7.80
C THR A 55 24.45 -1.95 -6.31
N PRO A 56 25.48 -1.78 -5.45
CA PRO A 56 25.28 -1.66 -4.01
C PRO A 56 24.37 -0.47 -3.64
N ALA A 57 24.43 0.63 -4.40
CA ALA A 57 23.63 1.83 -4.16
C ALA A 57 22.13 1.55 -4.26
N PHE A 58 21.68 0.82 -5.28
CA PHE A 58 20.27 0.43 -5.43
C PHE A 58 19.82 -0.45 -4.27
N ARG A 59 20.61 -1.45 -3.86
CA ARG A 59 20.27 -2.32 -2.73
C ARG A 59 20.12 -1.56 -1.42
N VAL A 60 21.00 -0.59 -1.17
CA VAL A 60 20.91 0.27 0.03
C VAL A 60 19.68 1.18 -0.02
N ALA A 61 19.36 1.76 -1.19
CA ALA A 61 18.15 2.56 -1.37
C ALA A 61 16.88 1.74 -1.16
N LEU A 62 16.82 0.56 -1.77
CA LEU A 62 15.71 -0.39 -1.62
C LEU A 62 15.49 -0.79 -0.16
N TRP A 63 16.56 -1.18 0.54
CA TRP A 63 16.48 -1.58 1.95
C TRP A 63 16.05 -0.42 2.85
N GLY A 64 16.54 0.79 2.59
CA GLY A 64 16.14 2.01 3.31
C GLY A 64 14.64 2.27 3.17
N SER A 65 14.10 2.19 1.95
CA SER A 65 12.66 2.35 1.71
C SER A 65 11.83 1.23 2.35
N LEU A 66 12.28 -0.04 2.23
CA LEU A 66 11.55 -1.18 2.82
C LEU A 66 11.51 -1.12 4.36
N THR A 67 12.56 -0.70 5.01
CA THR A 67 12.58 -0.56 6.48
C THR A 67 11.63 0.54 6.97
N ARG A 68 11.58 1.68 6.27
CA ARG A 68 10.63 2.78 6.59
C ARG A 68 9.19 2.35 6.31
N LEU A 69 8.97 1.67 5.17
CA LEU A 69 7.65 1.11 4.83
C LEU A 69 7.21 0.11 5.90
N GLY A 70 8.05 -0.85 6.24
CA GLY A 70 7.75 -1.87 7.24
C GLY A 70 7.41 -1.29 8.60
N GLY A 71 8.16 -0.28 9.06
CA GLY A 71 7.89 0.43 10.30
C GLY A 71 6.57 1.19 10.28
N GLY A 72 6.36 2.03 9.27
CA GLY A 72 5.16 2.87 9.16
C GLY A 72 3.89 2.06 8.86
N TYR A 73 3.95 1.17 7.88
CA TYR A 73 2.82 0.33 7.51
C TYR A 73 2.46 -0.69 8.61
N GLY A 74 3.47 -1.30 9.25
CA GLY A 74 3.24 -2.20 10.38
C GLY A 74 2.57 -1.51 11.55
N ALA A 75 3.05 -0.33 11.95
CA ALA A 75 2.43 0.49 12.99
C ALA A 75 0.98 0.88 12.61
N ALA A 76 0.76 1.28 11.36
CA ALA A 76 -0.57 1.64 10.85
C ALA A 76 -1.56 0.49 10.91
N LEU A 77 -1.15 -0.72 10.52
CA LEU A 77 -2.01 -1.91 10.60
C LEU A 77 -2.36 -2.25 12.04
N LEU A 78 -1.37 -2.26 12.94
CA LEU A 78 -1.61 -2.55 14.36
C LEU A 78 -2.58 -1.55 14.97
N LEU A 79 -2.34 -0.25 14.79
CA LEU A 79 -3.20 0.80 15.31
C LEU A 79 -4.57 0.82 14.61
N GLY A 80 -4.60 0.74 13.28
CA GLY A 80 -5.84 0.78 12.50
C GLY A 80 -6.77 -0.38 12.82
N ILE A 81 -6.23 -1.60 12.92
CA ILE A 81 -6.99 -2.77 13.33
C ILE A 81 -7.45 -2.62 14.78
N GLY A 82 -6.56 -2.20 15.69
CA GLY A 82 -6.89 -2.00 17.09
C GLY A 82 -8.01 -0.99 17.29
N PHE A 83 -7.88 0.21 16.75
CA PHE A 83 -8.90 1.26 16.83
C PHE A 83 -10.20 0.87 16.11
N GLY A 84 -10.11 0.21 14.95
CA GLY A 84 -11.27 -0.30 14.24
C GLY A 84 -12.06 -1.33 15.03
N LEU A 85 -11.39 -2.27 15.72
CA LEU A 85 -12.02 -3.26 16.59
C LEU A 85 -12.60 -2.64 17.88
N ILE A 86 -11.96 -1.63 18.45
CA ILE A 86 -12.52 -0.84 19.56
C ILE A 86 -13.83 -0.17 19.09
N GLY A 87 -13.85 0.40 17.91
CA GLY A 87 -15.05 0.95 17.29
C GLY A 87 -16.18 -0.06 17.10
N ALA A 88 -15.86 -1.35 16.89
CA ALA A 88 -16.88 -2.39 16.81
C ALA A 88 -17.69 -2.55 18.12
N VAL A 89 -17.07 -2.28 19.27
CA VAL A 89 -17.67 -2.43 20.60
C VAL A 89 -18.26 -1.12 21.11
N LEU A 90 -17.63 0.01 20.78
CA LEU A 90 -17.98 1.34 21.26
C LEU A 90 -18.55 2.18 20.13
N PHE A 91 -19.88 2.23 19.99
CA PHE A 91 -20.58 2.92 18.90
C PHE A 91 -20.18 4.41 18.79
N PHE A 92 -20.22 5.15 19.90
CA PHE A 92 -19.88 6.58 19.91
C PHE A 92 -18.42 6.82 19.47
N PHE A 93 -17.49 6.00 19.97
CA PHE A 93 -16.08 6.08 19.56
C PHE A 93 -15.92 5.83 18.05
N ARG A 94 -16.65 4.87 17.49
CA ARG A 94 -16.63 4.58 16.06
C ARG A 94 -17.06 5.78 15.23
N GLU A 95 -18.20 6.43 15.58
CA GLU A 95 -18.72 7.58 14.84
C GLU A 95 -17.74 8.77 14.89
N VAL A 96 -17.17 9.05 16.06
CA VAL A 96 -16.15 10.09 16.22
C VAL A 96 -14.91 9.78 15.39
N LEU A 97 -14.41 8.53 15.46
CA LEU A 97 -13.21 8.11 14.73
C LEU A 97 -13.44 8.15 13.21
N LYS A 98 -14.58 7.65 12.72
CA LYS A 98 -14.93 7.73 11.30
C LYS A 98 -14.97 9.18 10.81
N SER A 99 -15.62 10.06 11.55
CA SER A 99 -15.72 11.48 11.19
C SER A 99 -14.34 12.14 11.17
N ALA A 100 -13.49 11.87 12.17
CA ALA A 100 -12.13 12.37 12.20
C ALA A 100 -11.29 11.86 11.02
N ILE A 101 -11.39 10.57 10.70
CA ILE A 101 -10.67 9.97 9.56
C ILE A 101 -11.12 10.62 8.24
N VAL A 102 -12.41 10.80 8.01
CA VAL A 102 -12.94 11.43 6.78
C VAL A 102 -12.37 12.84 6.59
N ILE A 103 -12.27 13.63 7.67
CA ILE A 103 -11.67 14.96 7.61
C ILE A 103 -10.17 14.88 7.35
N LEU A 104 -9.44 14.06 8.11
CA LEU A 104 -7.99 14.01 8.05
C LEU A 104 -7.46 13.36 6.76
N GLN A 105 -8.14 12.36 6.22
CA GLN A 105 -7.74 11.73 4.97
C GLN A 105 -7.93 12.61 3.73
N SER A 106 -8.71 13.70 3.82
CA SER A 106 -8.81 14.69 2.74
C SER A 106 -7.53 15.51 2.58
N ILE A 107 -6.67 15.52 3.60
CA ILE A 107 -5.36 16.16 3.54
C ILE A 107 -4.39 15.19 2.85
N PRO A 108 -3.75 15.58 1.72
CA PRO A 108 -2.74 14.75 1.08
C PRO A 108 -1.63 14.35 2.06
N SER A 109 -1.25 13.06 2.09
CA SER A 109 -0.25 12.56 3.06
C SER A 109 1.08 13.30 2.98
N ILE A 110 1.49 13.76 1.79
CA ILE A 110 2.71 14.55 1.60
C ILE A 110 2.68 15.90 2.33
N ALA A 111 1.49 16.47 2.54
CA ALA A 111 1.34 17.75 3.24
C ALA A 111 1.74 17.67 4.73
N TRP A 112 1.76 16.48 5.31
CA TRP A 112 2.21 16.27 6.69
C TRP A 112 3.74 16.28 6.83
N VAL A 113 4.50 16.10 5.75
CA VAL A 113 5.96 15.96 5.80
C VAL A 113 6.62 17.19 6.43
N PRO A 114 6.34 18.45 6.02
CA PRO A 114 6.97 19.62 6.63
C PRO A 114 6.69 19.74 8.13
N LEU A 115 5.47 19.42 8.56
CA LEU A 115 5.10 19.42 9.98
C LEU A 115 5.97 18.46 10.79
N PHE A 116 6.12 17.21 10.33
CA PHE A 116 6.92 16.23 11.05
C PHE A 116 8.42 16.48 10.95
N LEU A 117 8.90 17.13 9.89
CA LEU A 117 10.29 17.60 9.82
C LEU A 117 10.59 18.64 10.89
N ILE A 118 9.68 19.59 11.12
CA ILE A 118 9.84 20.62 12.17
C ILE A 118 9.78 19.98 13.55
N LEU A 119 8.87 19.04 13.78
CA LEU A 119 8.66 18.43 15.11
C LEU A 119 9.73 17.39 15.48
N MET A 120 10.24 16.63 14.51
CA MET A 120 11.07 15.45 14.73
C MET A 120 12.49 15.58 14.16
N GLY A 121 12.75 16.67 13.40
CA GLY A 121 14.01 16.86 12.69
C GLY A 121 14.16 16.01 11.44
N PHE A 122 15.32 16.13 10.79
CA PHE A 122 15.64 15.33 9.61
C PHE A 122 15.99 13.89 10.02
N GLY A 123 15.42 12.91 9.33
CA GLY A 123 15.68 11.51 9.63
C GLY A 123 14.66 10.55 9.03
N ASN A 124 14.71 9.30 9.51
CA ASN A 124 13.77 8.27 9.07
C ASN A 124 12.39 8.43 9.73
N LEU A 125 12.34 8.98 10.95
CA LEU A 125 11.12 9.02 11.77
C LEU A 125 9.98 9.83 11.12
N PRO A 126 10.21 11.05 10.58
CA PRO A 126 9.17 11.79 9.87
C PRO A 126 8.54 10.98 8.73
N ILE A 127 9.37 10.28 7.94
CA ILE A 127 8.90 9.45 6.82
C ILE A 127 8.05 8.30 7.34
N ILE A 128 8.50 7.59 8.37
CA ILE A 128 7.77 6.48 9.00
C ILE A 128 6.41 6.93 9.51
N VAL A 129 6.33 8.10 10.16
CA VAL A 129 5.06 8.65 10.68
C VAL A 129 4.11 9.04 9.56
N VAL A 130 4.59 9.67 8.49
CA VAL A 130 3.76 10.01 7.31
C VAL A 130 3.21 8.74 6.65
N VAL A 131 4.04 7.71 6.50
CA VAL A 131 3.62 6.38 5.99
C VAL A 131 2.56 5.76 6.90
N ALA A 132 2.77 5.84 8.22
CA ALA A 132 1.84 5.31 9.21
C ALA A 132 0.47 6.02 9.14
N ILE A 133 0.44 7.33 9.06
CA ILE A 133 -0.81 8.12 8.92
C ILE A 133 -1.54 7.75 7.62
N ALA A 134 -0.82 7.69 6.49
CA ALA A 134 -1.42 7.38 5.19
C ALA A 134 -2.06 5.99 5.14
N ALA A 135 -1.48 5.02 5.83
CA ALA A 135 -1.98 3.65 5.89
C ALA A 135 -3.02 3.42 6.99
N PHE A 136 -2.96 4.19 8.09
CA PHE A 136 -3.87 4.06 9.24
C PHE A 136 -5.33 4.28 8.84
N PHE A 137 -5.61 5.33 8.07
CA PHE A 137 -6.98 5.68 7.72
C PHE A 137 -7.73 4.57 6.96
N PRO A 138 -7.21 4.03 5.83
CA PRO A 138 -7.88 2.95 5.14
C PRO A 138 -7.92 1.65 5.95
N ALA A 139 -6.90 1.37 6.77
CA ALA A 139 -6.89 0.20 7.63
C ALA A 139 -8.01 0.28 8.69
N ALA A 140 -8.12 1.39 9.42
CA ALA A 140 -9.13 1.59 10.44
C ALA A 140 -10.55 1.59 9.85
N LEU A 141 -10.77 2.31 8.74
CA LEU A 141 -12.08 2.36 8.06
C LEU A 141 -12.53 0.99 7.57
N SER A 142 -11.63 0.19 6.98
CA SER A 142 -11.96 -1.15 6.51
C SER A 142 -12.43 -2.04 7.64
N VAL A 143 -11.78 -1.99 8.80
CA VAL A 143 -12.20 -2.75 9.98
C VAL A 143 -13.57 -2.30 10.49
N MET A 144 -13.77 -0.99 10.62
CA MET A 144 -15.04 -0.43 11.09
C MET A 144 -16.20 -0.78 10.15
N ASN A 145 -16.00 -0.65 8.84
CA ASN A 145 -17.02 -1.00 7.84
C ASN A 145 -17.30 -2.51 7.85
N ALA A 146 -16.27 -3.35 7.96
CA ALA A 146 -16.43 -4.78 8.08
C ALA A 146 -17.23 -5.18 9.33
N THR A 147 -16.99 -4.53 10.46
CA THR A 147 -17.73 -4.81 11.69
C THR A 147 -19.21 -4.40 11.61
N GLU A 148 -19.55 -3.38 10.83
CA GLU A 148 -20.94 -3.00 10.56
C GLU A 148 -21.66 -4.00 9.67
N SER A 149 -20.94 -4.65 8.75
CA SER A 149 -21.51 -5.67 7.86
C SER A 149 -21.79 -7.02 8.54
N VAL A 150 -21.32 -7.21 9.79
CA VAL A 150 -21.58 -8.43 10.56
C VAL A 150 -23.08 -8.55 10.86
N GLN A 151 -23.68 -9.64 10.43
CA GLN A 151 -25.11 -9.87 10.62
C GLN A 151 -25.49 -9.89 12.10
N GLN A 152 -26.44 -9.05 12.47
CA GLN A 152 -26.90 -8.91 13.86
C GLN A 152 -27.44 -10.22 14.45
N VAL A 153 -27.91 -11.14 13.61
CA VAL A 153 -28.35 -12.45 14.05
C VAL A 153 -27.24 -13.23 14.75
N HIS A 154 -26.02 -13.23 14.21
CA HIS A 154 -24.87 -13.90 14.83
C HIS A 154 -24.49 -13.27 16.16
N VAL A 155 -24.52 -11.94 16.24
CA VAL A 155 -24.22 -11.20 17.47
C VAL A 155 -25.29 -11.49 18.55
N SER A 156 -26.57 -11.46 18.16
CA SER A 156 -27.68 -11.71 19.06
C SER A 156 -27.68 -13.16 19.58
N ALA A 157 -27.46 -14.14 18.69
CA ALA A 157 -27.35 -15.54 19.08
C ALA A 157 -26.21 -15.76 20.09
N ALA A 158 -25.04 -15.18 19.84
CA ALA A 158 -23.92 -15.30 20.76
C ALA A 158 -24.21 -14.63 22.11
N ARG A 159 -24.93 -13.49 22.15
CA ARG A 159 -25.35 -12.83 23.39
C ARG A 159 -26.31 -13.68 24.20
N VAL A 160 -27.30 -14.31 23.53
CA VAL A 160 -28.24 -15.21 24.20
C VAL A 160 -27.50 -16.42 24.82
N MET A 161 -26.43 -16.88 24.18
CA MET A 161 -25.55 -17.91 24.73
C MET A 161 -24.59 -17.41 25.83
N GLY A 162 -24.73 -16.18 26.30
CA GLY A 162 -23.92 -15.62 27.40
C GLY A 162 -22.54 -15.12 26.99
N ALA A 163 -22.32 -14.84 25.70
CA ALA A 163 -21.01 -14.34 25.25
C ALA A 163 -20.70 -12.95 25.82
N SER A 164 -19.56 -12.84 26.49
CA SER A 164 -19.01 -11.55 26.93
C SER A 164 -18.58 -10.70 25.72
N ARG A 165 -18.39 -9.37 25.94
CA ARG A 165 -17.88 -8.45 24.90
C ARG A 165 -16.59 -8.93 24.25
N TRP A 166 -15.67 -9.48 25.05
CA TRP A 166 -14.40 -10.04 24.55
C TRP A 166 -14.60 -11.31 23.74
N SER A 167 -15.53 -12.18 24.18
CA SER A 167 -15.91 -13.38 23.43
C SER A 167 -16.55 -13.05 22.09
N LEU A 168 -17.44 -12.05 22.04
CA LEU A 168 -18.02 -11.52 20.80
C LEU A 168 -16.93 -11.01 19.84
N LEU A 169 -16.00 -10.21 20.35
CA LEU A 169 -14.91 -9.66 19.54
C LEU A 169 -14.07 -10.79 18.90
N ARG A 170 -13.64 -11.75 19.72
CA ARG A 170 -12.70 -12.81 19.27
C ARG A 170 -13.37 -13.91 18.45
N ARG A 171 -14.63 -14.27 18.76
CA ARG A 171 -15.30 -15.44 18.15
C ARG A 171 -16.32 -15.08 17.06
N VAL A 172 -16.83 -13.84 17.04
CA VAL A 172 -17.83 -13.40 16.07
C VAL A 172 -17.25 -12.33 15.14
N TYR A 173 -16.81 -11.20 15.69
CA TYR A 173 -16.34 -10.07 14.87
C TYR A 173 -15.03 -10.40 14.13
N LEU A 174 -14.00 -10.83 14.83
CA LEU A 174 -12.68 -11.03 14.24
C LEU A 174 -12.69 -12.04 13.06
N PRO A 175 -13.30 -13.22 13.15
CA PRO A 175 -13.42 -14.13 12.02
C PRO A 175 -14.26 -13.56 10.87
N ALA A 176 -15.36 -12.86 11.19
CA ALA A 176 -16.26 -12.32 10.18
C ALA A 176 -15.62 -11.16 9.38
N VAL A 177 -14.76 -10.34 10.01
CA VAL A 177 -14.11 -9.19 9.34
C VAL A 177 -12.79 -9.56 8.65
N MET A 178 -12.26 -10.78 8.82
CA MET A 178 -10.98 -11.18 8.24
C MET A 178 -10.84 -10.93 6.73
N PRO A 179 -11.84 -11.20 5.88
CA PRO A 179 -11.75 -10.91 4.45
C PRO A 179 -11.56 -9.42 4.16
N GLU A 180 -12.32 -8.59 4.88
CA GLU A 180 -12.27 -7.14 4.74
C GLU A 180 -10.97 -6.56 5.31
N LEU A 181 -10.43 -7.15 6.39
CA LEU A 181 -9.13 -6.81 6.94
C LEU A 181 -8.02 -6.94 5.89
N ILE A 182 -8.04 -8.01 5.11
CA ILE A 182 -7.03 -8.25 4.09
C ILE A 182 -7.19 -7.24 2.95
N THR A 183 -8.42 -6.98 2.52
CA THR A 183 -8.70 -5.96 1.50
C THR A 183 -8.28 -4.57 1.99
N GLY A 184 -8.60 -4.25 3.24
CA GLY A 184 -8.17 -3.01 3.89
C GLY A 184 -6.65 -2.88 3.99
N ALA A 185 -5.95 -3.96 4.29
CA ALA A 185 -4.49 -3.99 4.32
C ALA A 185 -3.89 -3.72 2.92
N GLN A 186 -4.47 -4.27 1.84
CA GLN A 186 -4.03 -3.96 0.47
C GLN A 186 -4.24 -2.47 0.13
N LEU A 187 -5.39 -1.89 0.47
CA LEU A 187 -5.65 -0.46 0.27
C LEU A 187 -4.68 0.41 1.09
N ALA A 188 -4.45 0.03 2.36
CA ALA A 188 -3.51 0.69 3.23
C ALA A 188 -2.07 0.63 2.69
N PHE A 189 -1.66 -0.52 2.12
CA PHE A 189 -0.36 -0.67 1.47
C PHE A 189 -0.20 0.30 0.29
N GLY A 190 -1.20 0.38 -0.60
CA GLY A 190 -1.13 1.30 -1.73
C GLY A 190 -0.99 2.78 -1.31
N ASN A 191 -1.64 3.18 -0.21
CA ASN A 191 -1.48 4.52 0.36
C ASN A 191 -0.12 4.71 1.03
N ALA A 192 0.34 3.70 1.81
CA ALA A 192 1.66 3.70 2.44
C ALA A 192 2.80 3.84 1.43
N TRP A 193 2.72 3.07 0.32
CA TRP A 193 3.73 3.10 -0.73
C TRP A 193 3.84 4.47 -1.39
N ARG A 194 2.72 5.07 -1.79
CA ARG A 194 2.71 6.42 -2.37
C ARG A 194 3.23 7.47 -1.40
N ALA A 195 2.81 7.40 -0.14
CA ALA A 195 3.26 8.30 0.90
C ALA A 195 4.77 8.17 1.18
N LEU A 196 5.29 6.93 1.20
CA LEU A 196 6.73 6.66 1.36
C LEU A 196 7.55 7.35 0.27
N ILE A 197 7.23 7.08 -1.00
CA ILE A 197 8.00 7.62 -2.13
C ILE A 197 7.95 9.16 -2.11
N SER A 198 6.76 9.73 -1.92
CA SER A 198 6.58 11.19 -1.86
C SER A 198 7.34 11.82 -0.69
N ALA A 199 7.30 11.18 0.48
CA ALA A 199 8.02 11.67 1.67
C ALA A 199 9.54 11.57 1.48
N GLU A 200 10.06 10.48 0.90
CA GLU A 200 11.49 10.32 0.61
C GLU A 200 12.00 11.35 -0.40
N MET A 201 11.18 11.70 -1.40
CA MET A 201 11.52 12.76 -2.35
C MET A 201 11.65 14.12 -1.67
N LEU A 202 10.72 14.45 -0.75
CA LEU A 202 10.66 15.75 -0.12
C LEU A 202 11.67 15.92 1.02
N VAL A 203 11.84 14.90 1.86
CA VAL A 203 12.73 14.95 3.04
C VAL A 203 14.19 15.07 2.62
N GLY A 204 14.58 14.52 1.49
CA GLY A 204 15.95 14.60 0.95
C GLY A 204 17.02 13.93 1.82
N PHE A 205 16.65 13.22 2.89
CA PHE A 205 17.55 12.61 3.85
C PHE A 205 17.75 11.11 3.62
N GLY A 206 18.99 10.67 3.77
CA GLY A 206 19.35 9.27 3.69
C GLY A 206 19.29 8.69 2.28
N LYS A 207 19.25 7.36 2.20
CA LYS A 207 19.15 6.62 0.94
C LYS A 207 17.78 5.96 0.86
N GLY A 208 17.08 6.14 -0.27
CA GLY A 208 15.76 5.59 -0.53
C GLY A 208 15.39 5.71 -2.01
N LEU A 209 14.40 4.93 -2.45
CA LEU A 209 13.95 4.93 -3.86
C LEU A 209 13.36 6.28 -4.28
N GLY A 210 12.59 6.93 -3.38
CA GLY A 210 12.08 8.27 -3.64
C GLY A 210 13.20 9.32 -3.72
N ARG A 211 14.25 9.19 -2.90
CA ARG A 211 15.41 10.10 -2.98
C ARG A 211 16.21 9.90 -4.27
N THR A 212 16.40 8.67 -4.73
CA THR A 212 17.07 8.40 -6.02
C THR A 212 16.28 9.00 -7.19
N LEU A 213 14.94 8.91 -7.13
CA LEU A 213 14.06 9.52 -8.12
C LEU A 213 14.18 11.06 -8.12
N SER A 214 14.11 11.70 -6.93
CA SER A 214 14.27 13.15 -6.79
C SER A 214 15.62 13.61 -7.33
N TYR A 215 16.70 12.93 -6.98
CA TYR A 215 18.05 13.25 -7.43
C TYR A 215 18.20 13.17 -8.96
N ALA A 216 17.64 12.13 -9.58
CA ALA A 216 17.64 12.02 -11.04
C ALA A 216 16.88 13.20 -11.70
N GLY A 217 15.77 13.65 -11.10
CA GLY A 217 15.05 14.83 -11.54
C GLY A 217 15.86 16.15 -11.37
N GLU A 218 16.49 16.32 -10.21
CA GLU A 218 17.34 17.49 -9.89
C GLU A 218 18.56 17.61 -10.85
N THR A 219 19.06 16.47 -11.34
CA THR A 219 20.20 16.41 -12.28
C THR A 219 19.79 16.35 -13.75
N ALA A 220 18.48 16.44 -14.04
CA ALA A 220 17.90 16.29 -15.39
C ALA A 220 18.28 14.95 -16.08
N ASP A 221 18.57 13.90 -15.31
CA ASP A 221 18.80 12.54 -15.82
C ASP A 221 17.46 11.85 -16.10
N MET A 222 16.86 12.10 -17.26
CA MET A 222 15.57 11.54 -17.66
C MET A 222 15.58 10.01 -17.75
N VAL A 223 16.70 9.40 -18.14
CA VAL A 223 16.85 7.95 -18.13
C VAL A 223 16.76 7.44 -16.69
N GLY A 224 17.46 8.09 -15.77
CA GLY A 224 17.40 7.81 -14.33
C GLY A 224 16.00 7.99 -13.75
N VAL A 225 15.30 9.08 -14.11
CA VAL A 225 13.92 9.34 -13.68
C VAL A 225 13.00 8.19 -14.09
N MET A 226 12.98 7.83 -15.39
CA MET A 226 12.12 6.77 -15.91
C MET A 226 12.50 5.39 -15.35
N THR A 227 13.79 5.14 -15.14
CA THR A 227 14.30 3.91 -14.50
C THR A 227 13.80 3.78 -13.06
N ASN A 228 13.89 4.86 -12.27
CA ASN A 228 13.41 4.85 -10.89
C ASN A 228 11.87 4.71 -10.82
N ILE A 229 11.12 5.39 -11.68
CA ILE A 229 9.65 5.22 -11.77
C ILE A 229 9.31 3.76 -12.07
N LEU A 230 9.97 3.14 -13.04
CA LEU A 230 9.74 1.75 -13.41
C LEU A 230 10.11 0.80 -12.26
N ALA A 231 11.25 1.01 -11.60
CA ALA A 231 11.66 0.22 -10.43
C ALA A 231 10.63 0.31 -9.29
N ILE A 232 10.17 1.52 -8.96
CA ILE A 232 9.16 1.77 -7.93
C ILE A 232 7.84 1.07 -8.28
N ALA A 233 7.40 1.12 -9.54
CA ALA A 233 6.18 0.47 -10.01
C ALA A 233 6.28 -1.07 -9.95
N ILE A 234 7.40 -1.64 -10.40
CA ILE A 234 7.63 -3.09 -10.34
C ILE A 234 7.66 -3.57 -8.90
N LEU A 235 8.37 -2.87 -8.00
CA LEU A 235 8.46 -3.24 -6.60
C LEU A 235 7.09 -3.16 -5.90
N ALA A 236 6.31 -2.11 -6.16
CA ALA A 236 4.94 -2.02 -5.64
C ALA A 236 4.09 -3.21 -6.08
N ALA A 237 4.10 -3.52 -7.37
CA ALA A 237 3.34 -4.64 -7.93
C ALA A 237 3.81 -6.00 -7.38
N LEU A 238 5.11 -6.21 -7.21
CA LEU A 238 5.66 -7.43 -6.62
C LEU A 238 5.23 -7.60 -5.17
N ILE A 239 5.30 -6.55 -4.36
CA ILE A 239 4.90 -6.61 -2.94
C ILE A 239 3.38 -6.87 -2.85
N ASP A 240 2.56 -6.15 -3.60
CA ASP A 240 1.10 -6.32 -3.58
C ASP A 240 0.68 -7.71 -4.05
N GLN A 241 1.13 -8.16 -5.22
CA GLN A 241 0.71 -9.43 -5.80
C GLN A 241 1.34 -10.65 -5.12
N VAL A 242 2.63 -10.59 -4.76
CA VAL A 242 3.32 -11.76 -4.21
C VAL A 242 3.09 -11.90 -2.71
N ILE A 243 3.13 -10.79 -1.95
CA ILE A 243 3.02 -10.86 -0.50
C ILE A 243 1.55 -10.79 -0.08
N LEU A 244 0.83 -9.74 -0.47
CA LEU A 244 -0.51 -9.49 0.05
C LEU A 244 -1.56 -10.44 -0.56
N GLU A 245 -1.48 -10.74 -1.85
CA GLU A 245 -2.43 -11.66 -2.49
C GLU A 245 -2.21 -13.12 -2.07
N ASN A 246 -0.96 -13.57 -1.91
CA ASN A 246 -0.67 -14.89 -1.36
C ASN A 246 -1.11 -15.02 0.11
N LEU A 247 -0.94 -13.97 0.92
CA LEU A 247 -1.44 -13.93 2.29
C LEU A 247 -2.97 -14.04 2.33
N LYS A 248 -3.66 -13.32 1.44
CA LYS A 248 -5.11 -13.41 1.24
C LYS A 248 -5.56 -14.83 0.95
N HIS A 249 -4.92 -15.49 -0.01
CA HIS A 249 -5.27 -16.87 -0.37
C HIS A 249 -5.02 -17.86 0.78
N ARG A 250 -3.98 -17.65 1.58
CA ARG A 250 -3.68 -18.53 2.74
C ARG A 250 -4.67 -18.32 3.89
N LEU A 251 -4.98 -17.06 4.22
CA LEU A 251 -5.85 -16.72 5.36
C LEU A 251 -7.33 -16.98 5.07
N LEU A 252 -7.79 -16.88 3.83
CA LEU A 252 -9.18 -17.11 3.45
C LEU A 252 -9.46 -18.54 2.97
N ARG A 253 -8.51 -19.47 3.15
CA ARG A 253 -8.64 -20.85 2.65
C ARG A 253 -9.86 -21.59 3.20
N TYR A 254 -10.35 -21.25 4.41
CA TYR A 254 -11.54 -21.86 5.01
C TYR A 254 -12.88 -21.31 4.50
N GLN A 255 -12.90 -20.26 3.70
CA GLN A 255 -14.14 -19.77 3.06
C GLN A 255 -14.42 -20.45 1.71
N TYR A 256 -13.50 -21.27 1.24
CA TYR A 256 -13.59 -21.97 -0.04
C TYR A 256 -13.82 -23.48 0.10
N VAL A 257 -14.15 -23.95 1.30
CA VAL A 257 -14.57 -25.35 1.58
C VAL A 257 -16.08 -25.44 1.64
#